data_33449df82b8a7f63445227f8d484683f
#
_entry.id   33449df82b8a7f63445227f8d484683f
#
_cell.length_a   1.000
_cell.length_b   1.000
_cell.length_c   1.000
_cell.angle_alpha   90.00
_cell.angle_beta   90.00
_cell.angle_gamma   90.00
#
_symmetry.space_group_name_H-M   'P 1'
#
loop_
_entity.id
_entity.type
_entity.pdbx_description
1 polymer ?
#
loop_
_entity_poly.entity_id
_entity_poly.type
_entity_poly.pdbx_seq_one_letter_code
_entity_poly.pdbx_strand_id
1 'polypeptide(L)'
;MNQLSHADAAKHHRGPPKLGALIGVLGVVYGDIGTSPLYALKATLALVGGHAVSNGEIIGCLSLIFWSLILIVTIKYVLLVMRADNRGEGGILALMALAQRVVTSPRLHRAVALIGIGGACLFFGDGVITPAVSVLSAVEGLEVTIPQAQEVVIPISVVIIVLLFAVQSRGTGLVGRIFGPVMVVWFATIGVLGAIEIAHVPVVLQAMAPQHGVLFCLHHGWAAFVALGAVVLAVTGAEALYADMGHFGAQPIRWAWLFFVLPCLILNYFGQGALVITNRLAVENPFFLLGPEWLRLPLVLLATMATVIASQALISGAYSIARQCMQLGFLPRLTVRHTSTMEEGQIFIPQVNTALMIGVLVLVLTFRSSDSLASAYGIAVTGTFLCTCFLATIVFRRQFGWPRWAAVAVWGGFFLIDGVFFAANTLKVLQGGWVPLALGLALMAMMTTWKQGRSLMFSRWKQDSLPLASFLARLPQSRTIRVPGLAVFLTGNPDYVPAALLHNLKHNKVLHERVLFVTVSTLDEPEAGPNRRTEVIELAPGIHRVLLRYGFMESPNVPRALEDLASRGVAYDPMQVSYFLGREVLVRAMAPKLSLWRLWLFLIMARNAVPATEFFRIPSDRVVELGVRVAI
;
A
#
# COMPACT_ATOMS: atom_id res chain seq x y z
N MET A 1 -30.55 0.72 -23.42
CA MET A 1 -31.07 1.99 -22.87
C MET A 1 -30.78 2.00 -21.39
N ASN A 2 -29.74 2.72 -20.97
CA ASN A 2 -29.63 3.48 -19.73
C ASN A 2 -28.19 4.05 -19.65
N GLN A 3 -27.98 5.13 -20.40
CA GLN A 3 -26.78 5.98 -20.34
C GLN A 3 -27.03 7.20 -19.44
N LEU A 4 -27.74 7.05 -18.33
CA LEU A 4 -28.04 8.17 -17.43
C LEU A 4 -27.79 7.79 -15.98
N SER A 5 -26.52 7.69 -15.58
CA SER A 5 -26.12 7.79 -14.16
C SER A 5 -24.62 8.11 -13.93
N HIS A 6 -23.83 8.33 -14.98
CA HIS A 6 -22.40 8.70 -14.82
C HIS A 6 -22.18 10.21 -14.62
N ALA A 7 -23.23 11.03 -14.69
CA ALA A 7 -23.12 12.49 -14.58
C ALA A 7 -23.21 13.04 -13.15
N ASP A 8 -23.74 12.29 -12.19
CA ASP A 8 -23.96 12.80 -10.82
C ASP A 8 -22.83 12.51 -9.82
N ALA A 9 -21.92 11.59 -10.11
CA ALA A 9 -20.73 11.34 -9.30
C ALA A 9 -19.58 12.35 -9.56
N ALA A 10 -19.69 13.20 -10.58
CA ALA A 10 -18.64 14.15 -11.00
C ALA A 10 -18.84 15.58 -10.47
N LYS A 11 -19.72 15.81 -9.50
CA LYS A 11 -19.78 17.09 -8.79
C LYS A 11 -18.76 17.17 -7.65
N HIS A 12 -17.50 16.85 -7.92
CA HIS A 12 -16.41 17.29 -7.06
C HIS A 12 -16.24 18.81 -7.25
N HIS A 13 -16.26 19.52 -6.14
CA HIS A 13 -16.07 20.96 -6.03
C HIS A 13 -14.99 21.47 -7.00
N ARG A 14 -15.35 22.28 -7.98
CA ARG A 14 -14.42 22.97 -8.90
C ARG A 14 -13.69 24.16 -8.26
N GLY A 15 -13.75 24.31 -6.94
CA GLY A 15 -13.05 25.37 -6.21
C GLY A 15 -11.68 24.91 -5.68
N PRO A 16 -10.81 25.85 -5.27
CA PRO A 16 -9.55 25.51 -4.63
C PRO A 16 -9.82 24.70 -3.34
N PRO A 17 -8.94 23.71 -3.02
CA PRO A 17 -9.12 22.90 -1.83
C PRO A 17 -9.06 23.75 -0.57
N LYS A 18 -9.83 23.38 0.46
CA LYS A 18 -9.80 24.06 1.76
C LYS A 18 -8.41 23.95 2.38
N LEU A 19 -7.93 25.01 3.04
CA LEU A 19 -6.60 25.07 3.67
C LEU A 19 -6.37 23.89 4.64
N GLY A 20 -7.39 23.49 5.40
CA GLY A 20 -7.29 22.34 6.30
C GLY A 20 -6.99 21.02 5.57
N ALA A 21 -7.55 20.81 4.38
CA ALA A 21 -7.26 19.64 3.56
C ALA A 21 -5.82 19.66 3.01
N LEU A 22 -5.31 20.83 2.62
CA LEU A 22 -3.91 20.99 2.19
C LEU A 22 -2.93 20.69 3.33
N ILE A 23 -3.19 21.20 4.52
CA ILE A 23 -2.37 20.94 5.72
C ILE A 23 -2.41 19.45 6.08
N GLY A 24 -3.59 18.81 6.01
CA GLY A 24 -3.72 17.36 6.26
C GLY A 24 -2.92 16.52 5.27
N VAL A 25 -2.97 16.87 3.99
CA VAL A 25 -2.17 16.21 2.93
C VAL A 25 -0.67 16.34 3.19
N LEU A 26 -0.20 17.53 3.59
CA LEU A 26 1.22 17.75 3.91
C LEU A 26 1.70 16.85 5.05
N GLY A 27 0.85 16.63 6.06
CA GLY A 27 1.20 15.81 7.22
C GLY A 27 1.23 14.30 6.96
N VAL A 28 0.56 13.80 5.93
CA VAL A 28 0.44 12.36 5.70
C VAL A 28 1.11 11.94 4.39
N VAL A 29 0.82 12.65 3.29
CA VAL A 29 1.18 12.19 1.95
C VAL A 29 2.64 12.52 1.59
N TYR A 30 3.15 13.65 2.06
CA TYR A 30 4.45 14.20 1.64
C TYR A 30 5.59 13.97 2.62
N GLY A 31 5.38 13.14 3.64
CA GLY A 31 6.43 12.83 4.62
C GLY A 31 7.65 12.21 3.98
N ASP A 32 7.50 11.14 3.24
CA ASP A 32 8.60 10.35 2.68
C ASP A 32 9.40 11.15 1.65
N ILE A 33 8.76 11.70 0.64
CA ILE A 33 9.45 12.53 -0.37
C ILE A 33 10.06 13.80 0.24
N GLY A 34 9.48 14.30 1.34
CA GLY A 34 9.97 15.47 2.07
C GLY A 34 11.25 15.20 2.87
N THR A 35 11.54 13.96 3.22
CA THR A 35 12.75 13.57 3.96
C THR A 35 13.89 13.11 3.06
N SER A 36 13.64 12.87 1.78
CA SER A 36 14.67 12.51 0.79
C SER A 36 15.85 13.49 0.69
N PRO A 37 15.70 14.82 0.89
CA PRO A 37 16.81 15.77 0.91
C PRO A 37 17.90 15.48 1.96
N LEU A 38 17.56 14.75 3.02
CA LEU A 38 18.52 14.38 4.07
C LEU A 38 19.66 13.50 3.54
N TYR A 39 19.40 12.70 2.50
CA TYR A 39 20.36 11.68 2.04
C TYR A 39 20.55 11.62 0.52
N ALA A 40 19.59 12.06 -0.31
CA ALA A 40 19.62 11.79 -1.74
C ALA A 40 20.76 12.50 -2.49
N LEU A 41 21.01 13.79 -2.23
CA LEU A 41 22.10 14.52 -2.88
C LEU A 41 23.47 14.04 -2.36
N LYS A 42 23.62 13.86 -1.05
CA LYS A 42 24.82 13.27 -0.44
C LYS A 42 25.19 11.96 -1.11
N ALA A 43 24.26 11.01 -1.19
CA ALA A 43 24.48 9.71 -1.81
C ALA A 43 24.80 9.81 -3.31
N THR A 44 24.21 10.78 -4.03
CA THR A 44 24.48 11.00 -5.45
C THR A 44 25.89 11.51 -5.67
N LEU A 45 26.32 12.53 -4.92
CA LEU A 45 27.65 13.15 -5.06
C LEU A 45 28.78 12.19 -4.60
N ALA A 46 28.53 11.38 -3.59
CA ALA A 46 29.49 10.37 -3.13
C ALA A 46 29.85 9.36 -4.22
N LEU A 47 28.89 9.01 -5.11
CA LEU A 47 29.13 8.08 -6.22
C LEU A 47 29.84 8.70 -7.43
N VAL A 48 29.87 10.02 -7.54
CA VAL A 48 30.49 10.73 -8.67
C VAL A 48 31.94 11.09 -8.39
N GLY A 49 32.29 11.32 -7.12
CA GLY A 49 33.69 11.67 -6.77
C GLY A 49 33.84 12.29 -5.38
N GLY A 50 32.79 12.45 -4.62
CA GLY A 50 32.82 13.00 -3.26
C GLY A 50 33.46 14.38 -3.20
N HIS A 51 34.57 14.57 -2.48
CA HIS A 51 35.27 15.85 -2.35
C HIS A 51 35.92 16.35 -3.66
N ALA A 52 36.19 15.45 -4.62
CA ALA A 52 36.83 15.79 -5.90
C ALA A 52 35.84 16.24 -6.98
N VAL A 53 34.54 16.31 -6.68
CA VAL A 53 33.46 16.65 -7.63
C VAL A 53 33.64 18.07 -8.17
N SER A 54 33.60 18.25 -9.48
CA SER A 54 33.64 19.55 -10.17
C SER A 54 32.30 20.28 -10.09
N ASN A 55 32.30 21.61 -10.35
CA ASN A 55 31.05 22.39 -10.42
C ASN A 55 30.09 21.85 -11.49
N GLY A 56 30.65 21.43 -12.65
CA GLY A 56 29.84 20.86 -13.73
C GLY A 56 29.14 19.57 -13.36
N GLU A 57 29.80 18.70 -12.61
CA GLU A 57 29.24 17.45 -12.10
C GLU A 57 28.14 17.70 -11.07
N ILE A 58 28.33 18.69 -10.16
CA ILE A 58 27.28 19.08 -9.19
C ILE A 58 26.04 19.56 -9.93
N ILE A 59 26.21 20.48 -10.90
CA ILE A 59 25.10 21.01 -11.71
C ILE A 59 24.44 19.87 -12.51
N GLY A 60 25.21 18.92 -13.05
CA GLY A 60 24.70 17.74 -13.73
C GLY A 60 23.85 16.85 -12.82
N CYS A 61 24.33 16.53 -11.61
CA CYS A 61 23.59 15.76 -10.63
C CYS A 61 22.31 16.46 -10.19
N LEU A 62 22.35 17.78 -9.93
CA LEU A 62 21.17 18.58 -9.60
C LEU A 62 20.16 18.59 -10.74
N SER A 63 20.62 18.68 -11.99
CA SER A 63 19.76 18.60 -13.17
C SER A 63 19.07 17.24 -13.26
N LEU A 64 19.75 16.14 -13.00
CA LEU A 64 19.15 14.81 -12.98
C LEU A 64 18.10 14.69 -11.86
N ILE A 65 18.36 15.20 -10.66
CA ILE A 65 17.40 15.21 -9.56
C ILE A 65 16.17 16.05 -9.93
N PHE A 66 16.37 17.26 -10.44
CA PHE A 66 15.30 18.16 -10.87
C PHE A 66 14.38 17.51 -11.91
N TRP A 67 14.96 16.98 -12.98
CA TRP A 67 14.18 16.36 -14.05
C TRP A 67 13.54 15.04 -13.62
N SER A 68 14.12 14.31 -12.68
CA SER A 68 13.48 13.13 -12.07
C SER A 68 12.23 13.53 -11.28
N LEU A 69 12.27 14.59 -10.47
CA LEU A 69 11.09 15.13 -9.77
C LEU A 69 10.01 15.58 -10.75
N ILE A 70 10.40 16.23 -11.87
CA ILE A 70 9.45 16.65 -12.89
C ILE A 70 8.86 15.46 -13.65
N LEU A 71 9.68 14.55 -14.17
CA LEU A 71 9.21 13.46 -15.03
C LEU A 71 8.48 12.38 -14.23
N ILE A 72 9.08 11.91 -13.14
CA ILE A 72 8.52 10.79 -12.38
C ILE A 72 7.43 11.26 -11.44
N VAL A 73 7.70 12.22 -10.56
CA VAL A 73 6.70 12.59 -9.54
C VAL A 73 5.62 13.45 -10.19
N THR A 74 5.97 14.54 -10.84
CA THR A 74 4.99 15.51 -11.36
C THR A 74 4.21 14.93 -12.53
N ILE A 75 4.88 14.55 -13.63
CA ILE A 75 4.18 14.15 -14.86
C ILE A 75 3.60 12.73 -14.70
N LYS A 76 4.43 11.75 -14.35
CA LYS A 76 3.99 10.34 -14.28
C LYS A 76 2.95 10.13 -13.17
N TYR A 77 3.27 10.48 -11.92
CA TYR A 77 2.36 10.18 -10.79
C TYR A 77 1.27 11.23 -10.63
N VAL A 78 1.61 12.50 -10.40
CA VAL A 78 0.63 13.54 -10.03
C VAL A 78 -0.32 13.88 -11.19
N LEU A 79 0.18 13.96 -12.44
CA LEU A 79 -0.66 14.34 -13.57
C LEU A 79 -1.30 13.15 -14.29
N LEU A 80 -0.62 11.99 -14.39
CA LEU A 80 -1.11 10.84 -15.15
C LEU A 80 -1.67 9.74 -14.26
N VAL A 81 -0.86 9.08 -13.42
CA VAL A 81 -1.27 7.90 -12.63
C VAL A 81 -2.46 8.20 -11.72
N MET A 82 -2.48 9.36 -11.07
CA MET A 82 -3.60 9.80 -10.22
C MET A 82 -4.92 10.06 -10.97
N ARG A 83 -4.96 9.90 -12.30
CA ARG A 83 -6.23 9.83 -13.05
C ARG A 83 -6.85 8.43 -13.03
N ALA A 84 -6.03 7.42 -12.79
CA ALA A 84 -6.47 6.03 -12.72
C ALA A 84 -6.93 5.70 -11.30
N ASP A 85 -7.96 6.40 -10.83
CA ASP A 85 -8.61 6.12 -9.58
C ASP A 85 -9.66 5.01 -9.70
N ASN A 86 -9.76 4.18 -8.69
CA ASN A 86 -10.80 3.18 -8.56
C ASN A 86 -11.85 3.68 -7.56
N ARG A 87 -12.77 4.54 -8.00
CA ARG A 87 -13.80 5.20 -7.18
C ARG A 87 -13.20 5.98 -5.99
N GLY A 88 -12.19 6.77 -6.27
CA GLY A 88 -11.48 7.55 -5.27
C GLY A 88 -10.22 6.86 -4.72
N GLU A 89 -10.15 5.54 -4.70
CA GLU A 89 -9.00 4.78 -4.21
C GLU A 89 -7.87 4.68 -5.24
N GLY A 90 -6.63 4.78 -4.76
CA GLY A 90 -5.42 4.65 -5.55
C GLY A 90 -4.52 3.50 -5.11
N GLY A 91 -3.27 3.55 -5.56
CA GLY A 91 -2.24 2.56 -5.25
C GLY A 91 -2.19 1.40 -6.24
N ILE A 92 -1.13 0.59 -6.13
CA ILE A 92 -0.79 -0.47 -7.09
C ILE A 92 -1.89 -1.54 -7.19
N LEU A 93 -2.58 -1.88 -6.09
CA LEU A 93 -3.65 -2.87 -6.07
C LEU A 93 -4.94 -2.32 -6.69
N ALA A 94 -5.25 -1.04 -6.50
CA ALA A 94 -6.37 -0.39 -7.18
C ALA A 94 -6.13 -0.35 -8.70
N LEU A 95 -4.91 -0.03 -9.13
CA LEU A 95 -4.51 -0.04 -10.53
C LEU A 95 -4.57 -1.46 -11.13
N MET A 96 -4.16 -2.49 -10.37
CA MET A 96 -4.31 -3.89 -10.74
C MET A 96 -5.79 -4.27 -10.93
N ALA A 97 -6.66 -3.89 -10.00
CA ALA A 97 -8.10 -4.16 -10.08
C ALA A 97 -8.72 -3.52 -11.33
N LEU A 98 -8.37 -2.26 -11.63
CA LEU A 98 -8.80 -1.57 -12.86
C LEU A 98 -8.32 -2.32 -14.11
N ALA A 99 -7.05 -2.73 -14.14
CA ALA A 99 -6.50 -3.48 -15.27
C ALA A 99 -7.18 -4.85 -15.45
N GLN A 100 -7.51 -5.55 -14.36
CA GLN A 100 -8.19 -6.84 -14.42
C GLN A 100 -9.60 -6.75 -15.00
N ARG A 101 -10.34 -5.67 -14.71
CA ARG A 101 -11.70 -5.47 -15.26
C ARG A 101 -11.75 -5.39 -16.77
N VAL A 102 -10.69 -4.86 -17.39
CA VAL A 102 -10.65 -4.63 -18.83
C VAL A 102 -9.92 -5.71 -19.60
N VAL A 103 -9.35 -6.71 -18.90
CA VAL A 103 -8.60 -7.82 -19.50
C VAL A 103 -9.46 -9.07 -19.58
N THR A 104 -9.70 -9.57 -20.81
CA THR A 104 -10.49 -10.79 -21.07
C THR A 104 -9.64 -12.05 -21.20
N SER A 105 -8.36 -11.92 -21.61
CA SER A 105 -7.46 -13.05 -21.77
C SER A 105 -7.03 -13.65 -20.43
N PRO A 106 -7.21 -14.97 -20.17
CA PRO A 106 -6.82 -15.59 -18.91
C PRO A 106 -5.30 -15.52 -18.61
N ARG A 107 -4.47 -15.51 -19.65
CA ARG A 107 -3.00 -15.39 -19.51
C ARG A 107 -2.63 -13.99 -19.05
N LEU A 108 -3.19 -12.97 -19.71
CA LEU A 108 -2.92 -11.57 -19.35
C LEU A 108 -3.53 -11.23 -17.99
N HIS A 109 -4.70 -11.75 -17.65
CA HIS A 109 -5.32 -11.57 -16.33
C HIS A 109 -4.42 -12.12 -15.21
N ARG A 110 -3.80 -13.30 -15.41
CA ARG A 110 -2.81 -13.85 -14.46
C ARG A 110 -1.54 -13.00 -14.37
N ALA A 111 -1.03 -12.52 -15.51
CA ALA A 111 0.14 -11.64 -15.53
C ALA A 111 -0.12 -10.32 -14.78
N VAL A 112 -1.28 -9.68 -15.02
CA VAL A 112 -1.73 -8.47 -14.30
C VAL A 112 -1.79 -8.73 -12.80
N ALA A 113 -2.36 -9.87 -12.37
CA ALA A 113 -2.40 -10.23 -10.96
C ALA A 113 -1.00 -10.39 -10.34
N LEU A 114 -0.09 -11.10 -11.04
CA LEU A 114 1.27 -11.34 -10.54
C LEU A 114 2.08 -10.04 -10.46
N ILE A 115 1.95 -9.17 -11.46
CA ILE A 115 2.64 -7.87 -11.46
C ILE A 115 2.09 -6.95 -10.36
N GLY A 116 0.77 -6.89 -10.19
CA GLY A 116 0.17 -6.10 -9.12
C GLY A 116 0.55 -6.59 -7.72
N ILE A 117 0.56 -7.92 -7.50
CA ILE A 117 1.05 -8.51 -6.25
C ILE A 117 2.55 -8.23 -6.08
N GLY A 118 3.34 -8.36 -7.14
CA GLY A 118 4.78 -8.06 -7.11
C GLY A 118 5.05 -6.62 -6.68
N GLY A 119 4.33 -5.65 -7.27
CA GLY A 119 4.43 -4.26 -6.87
C GLY A 119 4.01 -4.01 -5.42
N ALA A 120 2.93 -4.65 -4.95
CA ALA A 120 2.52 -4.55 -3.55
C ALA A 120 3.58 -5.15 -2.60
N CYS A 121 4.21 -6.28 -2.96
CA CYS A 121 5.28 -6.89 -2.17
C CYS A 121 6.53 -6.00 -2.11
N LEU A 122 6.89 -5.33 -3.21
CA LEU A 122 7.99 -4.36 -3.24
C LEU A 122 7.68 -3.13 -2.40
N PHE A 123 6.44 -2.64 -2.41
CA PHE A 123 5.99 -1.56 -1.54
C PHE A 123 6.10 -1.92 -0.04
N PHE A 124 5.81 -3.16 0.35
CA PHE A 124 6.08 -3.60 1.71
C PHE A 124 7.58 -3.62 2.02
N GLY A 125 8.43 -3.96 1.04
CA GLY A 125 9.87 -3.86 1.17
C GLY A 125 10.34 -2.44 1.43
N ASP A 126 9.75 -1.48 0.70
CA ASP A 126 9.93 -0.05 0.90
C ASP A 126 9.48 0.37 2.32
N GLY A 127 8.31 -0.13 2.78
CA GLY A 127 7.78 0.11 4.12
C GLY A 127 8.68 -0.32 5.28
N VAL A 128 9.66 -1.19 5.05
CA VAL A 128 10.67 -1.57 6.04
C VAL A 128 11.90 -0.67 5.95
N ILE A 129 12.31 -0.28 4.74
CA ILE A 129 13.56 0.45 4.51
C ILE A 129 13.42 1.93 4.84
N THR A 130 12.35 2.57 4.40
CA THR A 130 12.13 4.01 4.56
C THR A 130 12.20 4.50 6.01
N PRO A 131 11.53 3.86 7.01
CA PRO A 131 11.68 4.27 8.40
C PRO A 131 13.12 4.13 8.91
N ALA A 132 13.84 3.11 8.45
CA ALA A 132 15.23 2.90 8.85
C ALA A 132 16.16 4.00 8.31
N VAL A 133 16.10 4.28 6.99
CA VAL A 133 16.93 5.30 6.34
C VAL A 133 16.62 6.68 6.88
N SER A 134 15.34 7.04 6.94
CA SER A 134 14.91 8.38 7.30
C SER A 134 15.26 8.72 8.75
N VAL A 135 14.99 7.81 9.70
CA VAL A 135 15.31 8.04 11.11
C VAL A 135 16.82 8.10 11.32
N LEU A 136 17.60 7.17 10.71
CA LEU A 136 19.06 7.22 10.80
C LEU A 136 19.62 8.52 10.23
N SER A 137 19.21 8.94 9.02
CA SER A 137 19.68 10.18 8.39
C SER A 137 19.41 11.42 9.23
N ALA A 138 18.25 11.47 9.91
CA ALA A 138 17.92 12.58 10.78
C ALA A 138 18.80 12.60 12.05
N VAL A 139 19.01 11.43 12.66
CA VAL A 139 19.80 11.30 13.90
C VAL A 139 21.30 11.45 13.61
N GLU A 140 21.80 11.02 12.46
CA GLU A 140 23.19 11.27 11.99
C GLU A 140 23.50 12.77 11.91
N GLY A 141 22.49 13.63 11.76
CA GLY A 141 22.66 15.08 11.86
C GLY A 141 23.23 15.58 13.21
N LEU A 142 23.12 14.79 14.28
CA LEU A 142 23.76 15.09 15.56
C LEU A 142 25.29 15.08 15.45
N GLU A 143 25.86 14.22 14.62
CA GLU A 143 27.33 14.12 14.43
C GLU A 143 27.94 15.42 13.90
N VAL A 144 27.16 16.18 13.11
CA VAL A 144 27.58 17.48 12.56
C VAL A 144 27.74 18.54 13.66
N THR A 145 26.97 18.41 14.74
CA THR A 145 26.96 19.37 15.86
C THR A 145 27.81 18.88 17.03
N ILE A 146 27.79 17.58 17.28
CA ILE A 146 28.45 16.90 18.41
C ILE A 146 29.18 15.67 17.86
N PRO A 147 30.47 15.76 17.53
CA PRO A 147 31.22 14.62 16.93
C PRO A 147 31.20 13.34 17.79
N GLN A 148 31.10 13.46 19.12
CA GLN A 148 30.99 12.31 20.03
C GLN A 148 29.63 11.60 19.95
N ALA A 149 28.63 12.19 19.26
CA ALA A 149 27.29 11.60 19.14
C ALA A 149 27.26 10.35 18.26
N GLN A 150 28.32 10.02 17.52
CA GLN A 150 28.36 8.83 16.66
C GLN A 150 28.01 7.53 17.39
N GLU A 151 28.44 7.37 18.65
CA GLU A 151 28.14 6.18 19.45
C GLU A 151 26.67 6.07 19.86
N VAL A 152 25.95 7.21 19.93
CA VAL A 152 24.56 7.24 20.37
C VAL A 152 23.54 7.27 19.22
N VAL A 153 23.96 7.43 17.97
CA VAL A 153 23.08 7.46 16.78
C VAL A 153 22.21 6.19 16.71
N ILE A 154 22.83 5.02 16.79
CA ILE A 154 22.10 3.74 16.72
C ILE A 154 21.14 3.55 17.91
N PRO A 155 21.57 3.72 19.18
CA PRO A 155 20.67 3.66 20.32
C PRO A 155 19.47 4.61 20.22
N ILE A 156 19.71 5.87 19.85
CA ILE A 156 18.64 6.87 19.70
C ILE A 156 17.68 6.45 18.59
N SER A 157 18.18 6.03 17.44
CA SER A 157 17.36 5.58 16.31
C SER A 157 16.50 4.37 16.69
N VAL A 158 17.05 3.39 17.39
CA VAL A 158 16.31 2.23 17.91
C VAL A 158 15.19 2.67 18.85
N VAL A 159 15.46 3.58 19.80
CA VAL A 159 14.44 4.10 20.73
C VAL A 159 13.32 4.81 19.96
N ILE A 160 13.65 5.68 19.01
CA ILE A 160 12.66 6.39 18.19
C ILE A 160 11.78 5.38 17.44
N ILE A 161 12.38 4.36 16.78
CA ILE A 161 11.66 3.35 16.02
C ILE A 161 10.75 2.53 16.94
N VAL A 162 11.24 2.06 18.08
CA VAL A 162 10.42 1.28 19.04
C VAL A 162 9.24 2.11 19.53
N LEU A 163 9.46 3.37 19.89
CA LEU A 163 8.39 4.28 20.31
C LEU A 163 7.38 4.52 19.20
N LEU A 164 7.85 4.73 17.95
CA LEU A 164 7.01 4.91 16.78
C LEU A 164 6.06 3.73 16.60
N PHE A 165 6.55 2.49 16.61
CA PHE A 165 5.74 1.28 16.45
C PHE A 165 4.86 0.98 17.69
N ALA A 166 5.28 1.34 18.89
CA ALA A 166 4.51 1.16 20.11
C ALA A 166 3.26 2.07 20.16
N VAL A 167 3.37 3.30 19.64
CA VAL A 167 2.26 4.27 19.64
C VAL A 167 1.19 3.95 18.60
N GLN A 168 1.50 3.14 17.56
CA GLN A 168 0.57 2.79 16.49
C GLN A 168 -0.79 2.26 16.98
N SER A 169 -0.79 1.47 18.04
CA SER A 169 -2.00 0.85 18.60
C SER A 169 -2.99 1.85 19.23
N ARG A 170 -2.53 3.06 19.59
CA ARG A 170 -3.35 4.11 20.20
C ARG A 170 -4.07 5.00 19.19
N GLY A 171 -3.79 4.80 17.90
CA GLY A 171 -4.35 5.60 16.81
C GLY A 171 -3.61 6.91 16.56
N THR A 172 -3.75 7.40 15.34
CA THR A 172 -3.06 8.59 14.82
C THR A 172 -3.90 9.87 14.89
N GLY A 173 -5.14 9.80 15.38
CA GLY A 173 -6.09 10.89 15.29
C GLY A 173 -5.67 12.19 16.01
N LEU A 174 -5.06 12.09 17.21
CA LEU A 174 -4.53 13.26 17.93
C LEU A 174 -3.21 13.74 17.33
N VAL A 175 -2.35 12.78 16.99
CA VAL A 175 -1.00 13.03 16.45
C VAL A 175 -1.09 13.58 15.02
N GLY A 176 -2.04 13.10 14.22
CA GLY A 176 -2.27 13.55 12.84
C GLY A 176 -2.62 15.03 12.71
N ARG A 177 -3.25 15.64 13.73
CA ARG A 177 -3.51 17.09 13.75
C ARG A 177 -2.25 17.95 13.87
N ILE A 178 -1.19 17.41 14.45
CA ILE A 178 0.10 18.09 14.63
C ILE A 178 1.00 17.88 13.41
N PHE A 179 0.84 16.78 12.69
CA PHE A 179 1.68 16.41 11.55
C PHE A 179 1.67 17.46 10.44
N GLY A 180 0.49 17.94 10.07
CA GLY A 180 0.36 18.96 9.03
C GLY A 180 1.15 20.23 9.33
N PRO A 181 0.91 20.91 10.46
CA PRO A 181 1.68 22.08 10.87
C PRO A 181 3.19 21.85 10.93
N VAL A 182 3.65 20.70 11.48
CA VAL A 182 5.08 20.36 11.54
C VAL A 182 5.66 20.26 10.13
N MET A 183 4.95 19.59 9.20
CA MET A 183 5.42 19.45 7.82
C MET A 183 5.37 20.77 7.05
N VAL A 184 4.45 21.69 7.36
CA VAL A 184 4.48 23.06 6.81
C VAL A 184 5.76 23.78 7.25
N VAL A 185 6.09 23.74 8.56
CA VAL A 185 7.32 24.33 9.09
C VAL A 185 8.55 23.66 8.46
N TRP A 186 8.54 22.33 8.33
CA TRP A 186 9.61 21.57 7.71
C TRP A 186 9.89 22.06 6.28
N PHE A 187 8.88 22.01 5.38
CA PHE A 187 9.05 22.43 3.99
C PHE A 187 9.44 23.91 3.86
N ALA A 188 8.83 24.79 4.66
CA ALA A 188 9.19 26.20 4.67
C ALA A 188 10.66 26.38 5.08
N THR A 189 11.12 25.70 6.13
CA THR A 189 12.50 25.80 6.63
C THR A 189 13.50 25.34 5.56
N ILE A 190 13.28 24.14 4.97
CA ILE A 190 14.20 23.62 3.96
C ILE A 190 14.21 24.48 2.69
N GLY A 191 13.05 25.03 2.30
CA GLY A 191 12.93 25.94 1.16
C GLY A 191 13.66 27.27 1.39
N VAL A 192 13.48 27.87 2.57
CA VAL A 192 14.13 29.14 2.93
C VAL A 192 15.66 29.00 3.02
N LEU A 193 16.14 27.96 3.70
CA LEU A 193 17.57 27.68 3.78
C LEU A 193 18.19 27.47 2.40
N GLY A 194 17.50 26.71 1.54
CA GLY A 194 17.94 26.52 0.16
C GLY A 194 17.95 27.82 -0.65
N ALA A 195 16.93 28.67 -0.52
CA ALA A 195 16.85 29.95 -1.22
C ALA A 195 17.98 30.91 -0.83
N ILE A 196 18.36 30.94 0.46
CA ILE A 196 19.48 31.76 0.96
C ILE A 196 20.80 31.36 0.27
N GLU A 197 21.11 30.07 0.20
CA GLU A 197 22.34 29.59 -0.43
C GLU A 197 22.33 29.79 -1.98
N ILE A 198 21.17 29.63 -2.62
CA ILE A 198 21.03 29.95 -4.05
C ILE A 198 21.32 31.43 -4.32
N ALA A 199 20.90 32.33 -3.43
CA ALA A 199 21.17 33.76 -3.58
C ALA A 199 22.68 34.08 -3.54
N HIS A 200 23.47 33.29 -2.79
CA HIS A 200 24.93 33.41 -2.77
C HIS A 200 25.59 32.83 -4.03
N VAL A 201 25.01 31.76 -4.60
CA VAL A 201 25.59 31.04 -5.76
C VAL A 201 24.51 30.80 -6.83
N PRO A 202 24.06 31.84 -7.54
CA PRO A 202 22.96 31.73 -8.53
C PRO A 202 23.26 30.77 -9.70
N VAL A 203 24.54 30.44 -9.94
CA VAL A 203 24.97 29.56 -11.03
C VAL A 203 24.31 28.17 -10.96
N VAL A 204 23.89 27.70 -9.75
CA VAL A 204 23.19 26.42 -9.59
C VAL A 204 21.86 26.36 -10.33
N LEU A 205 21.23 27.51 -10.63
CA LEU A 205 19.97 27.57 -11.39
C LEU A 205 20.14 27.07 -12.83
N GLN A 206 21.36 26.99 -13.35
CA GLN A 206 21.64 26.34 -14.63
C GLN A 206 21.22 24.88 -14.66
N ALA A 207 21.16 24.19 -13.49
CA ALA A 207 20.67 22.84 -13.37
C ALA A 207 19.20 22.65 -13.83
N MET A 208 18.41 23.71 -13.92
CA MET A 208 17.06 23.65 -14.49
C MET A 208 17.07 23.30 -15.98
N ALA A 209 18.14 23.62 -16.70
CA ALA A 209 18.28 23.29 -18.10
C ALA A 209 18.65 21.79 -18.26
N PRO A 210 17.85 21.01 -19.04
CA PRO A 210 18.04 19.55 -19.16
C PRO A 210 19.39 19.17 -19.80
N GLN A 211 19.97 20.09 -20.55
CA GLN A 211 21.26 19.90 -21.21
C GLN A 211 22.38 19.53 -20.23
N HIS A 212 22.38 20.08 -19.00
CA HIS A 212 23.42 19.77 -18.00
C HIS A 212 23.35 18.32 -17.51
N GLY A 213 22.14 17.79 -17.29
CA GLY A 213 21.95 16.38 -16.96
C GLY A 213 22.32 15.45 -18.12
N VAL A 214 21.94 15.81 -19.36
CA VAL A 214 22.28 15.02 -20.55
C VAL A 214 23.79 15.04 -20.80
N LEU A 215 24.44 16.21 -20.75
CA LEU A 215 25.90 16.34 -20.93
C LEU A 215 26.65 15.56 -19.84
N PHE A 216 26.19 15.61 -18.59
CA PHE A 216 26.75 14.82 -17.51
C PHE A 216 26.69 13.32 -17.82
N CYS A 217 25.54 12.82 -18.30
CA CYS A 217 25.41 11.41 -18.69
C CYS A 217 26.32 11.03 -19.87
N LEU A 218 26.49 11.92 -20.86
CA LEU A 218 27.33 11.64 -22.01
C LEU A 218 28.84 11.68 -21.70
N HIS A 219 29.28 12.61 -20.84
CA HIS A 219 30.70 12.77 -20.51
C HIS A 219 31.18 11.75 -19.46
N HIS A 220 30.32 11.38 -18.50
CA HIS A 220 30.72 10.51 -17.38
C HIS A 220 30.24 9.06 -17.53
N GLY A 221 29.48 8.73 -18.58
CA GLY A 221 29.09 7.37 -18.97
C GLY A 221 28.72 6.45 -17.80
N TRP A 222 29.68 5.59 -17.38
CA TRP A 222 29.45 4.64 -16.32
C TRP A 222 29.20 5.29 -14.94
N ALA A 223 29.94 6.33 -14.58
CA ALA A 223 29.78 7.02 -13.30
C ALA A 223 28.39 7.70 -13.22
N ALA A 224 27.94 8.31 -14.32
CA ALA A 224 26.60 8.88 -14.39
C ALA A 224 25.51 7.79 -14.28
N PHE A 225 25.71 6.62 -14.92
CA PHE A 225 24.78 5.51 -14.80
C PHE A 225 24.67 5.00 -13.36
N VAL A 226 25.78 4.88 -12.64
CA VAL A 226 25.78 4.49 -11.22
C VAL A 226 25.13 5.58 -10.35
N ALA A 227 25.38 6.88 -10.65
CA ALA A 227 24.76 8.00 -9.95
C ALA A 227 23.23 8.03 -10.10
N LEU A 228 22.68 7.63 -11.26
CA LEU A 228 21.24 7.49 -11.46
C LEU A 228 20.60 6.56 -10.41
N GLY A 229 21.33 5.55 -9.94
CA GLY A 229 20.88 4.69 -8.85
C GLY A 229 20.73 5.39 -7.49
N ALA A 230 21.37 6.57 -7.30
CA ALA A 230 21.16 7.40 -6.11
C ALA A 230 20.18 8.55 -6.39
N VAL A 231 20.14 9.09 -7.61
CA VAL A 231 19.14 10.11 -8.02
C VAL A 231 17.70 9.64 -7.76
N VAL A 232 17.45 8.33 -7.91
CA VAL A 232 16.13 7.73 -7.58
C VAL A 232 15.68 8.01 -6.15
N LEU A 233 16.61 8.17 -5.20
CA LEU A 233 16.29 8.46 -3.81
C LEU A 233 15.50 9.79 -3.66
N ALA A 234 15.69 10.74 -4.57
CA ALA A 234 14.97 12.01 -4.57
C ALA A 234 13.49 11.87 -5.00
N VAL A 235 13.11 10.76 -5.66
CA VAL A 235 11.73 10.52 -6.13
C VAL A 235 11.03 9.40 -5.37
N THR A 236 11.65 8.89 -4.29
CA THR A 236 11.01 7.95 -3.37
C THR A 236 9.78 8.61 -2.74
N GLY A 237 8.78 7.80 -2.38
CA GLY A 237 7.50 8.32 -1.89
C GLY A 237 6.50 8.74 -2.98
N ALA A 238 6.89 8.74 -4.27
CA ALA A 238 5.97 9.05 -5.37
C ALA A 238 4.78 8.08 -5.45
N GLU A 239 4.98 6.81 -5.08
CA GLU A 239 3.90 5.82 -5.03
C GLU A 239 2.96 6.01 -3.85
N ALA A 240 3.48 6.50 -2.72
CA ALA A 240 2.68 6.83 -1.56
C ALA A 240 1.65 7.92 -1.90
N LEU A 241 2.00 8.91 -2.74
CA LEU A 241 1.06 9.93 -3.24
C LEU A 241 -0.17 9.31 -3.91
N TYR A 242 0.04 8.25 -4.69
CA TYR A 242 -1.03 7.55 -5.38
C TYR A 242 -1.81 6.62 -4.43
N ALA A 243 -1.13 5.97 -3.48
CA ALA A 243 -1.76 5.10 -2.49
C ALA A 243 -2.69 5.89 -1.54
N ASP A 244 -2.26 7.07 -1.09
CA ASP A 244 -3.01 7.91 -0.15
C ASP A 244 -4.12 8.76 -0.79
N MET A 245 -4.28 8.65 -2.12
CA MET A 245 -5.31 9.38 -2.84
C MET A 245 -6.73 9.07 -2.32
N GLY A 246 -6.96 7.87 -1.79
CA GLY A 246 -8.24 7.47 -1.21
C GLY A 246 -8.66 8.31 0.00
N HIS A 247 -7.69 8.79 0.78
CA HIS A 247 -7.97 9.54 2.01
C HIS A 247 -8.21 11.04 1.77
N PHE A 248 -7.53 11.63 0.81
CA PHE A 248 -7.50 13.09 0.63
C PHE A 248 -8.06 13.54 -0.72
N GLY A 249 -8.23 12.64 -1.67
CA GLY A 249 -8.57 12.97 -3.05
C GLY A 249 -7.39 13.51 -3.86
N ALA A 250 -7.48 13.42 -5.18
CA ALA A 250 -6.39 13.81 -6.09
C ALA A 250 -6.13 15.33 -6.12
N GLN A 251 -7.16 16.16 -5.92
CA GLN A 251 -7.02 17.61 -6.10
C GLN A 251 -6.16 18.27 -5.00
N PRO A 252 -6.39 18.05 -3.68
CA PRO A 252 -5.53 18.61 -2.65
C PRO A 252 -4.06 18.16 -2.77
N ILE A 253 -3.84 16.90 -3.15
CA ILE A 253 -2.49 16.35 -3.38
C ILE A 253 -1.80 17.12 -4.52
N ARG A 254 -2.46 17.31 -5.69
CA ARG A 254 -1.89 18.06 -6.81
C ARG A 254 -1.53 19.49 -6.45
N TRP A 255 -2.42 20.19 -5.73
CA TRP A 255 -2.19 21.57 -5.32
C TRP A 255 -1.03 21.69 -4.33
N ALA A 256 -1.00 20.87 -3.29
CA ALA A 256 0.09 20.87 -2.32
C ALA A 256 1.43 20.57 -3.00
N TRP A 257 1.48 19.61 -3.93
CA TRP A 257 2.68 19.28 -4.70
C TRP A 257 3.17 20.46 -5.52
N LEU A 258 2.34 20.96 -6.43
CA LEU A 258 2.77 21.93 -7.44
C LEU A 258 3.14 23.30 -6.84
N PHE A 259 2.43 23.74 -5.81
CA PHE A 259 2.57 25.10 -5.31
C PHE A 259 3.37 25.22 -4.01
N PHE A 260 3.66 24.12 -3.32
CA PHE A 260 4.37 24.18 -2.06
C PHE A 260 5.51 23.17 -1.98
N VAL A 261 5.23 21.88 -2.08
CA VAL A 261 6.23 20.82 -1.82
C VAL A 261 7.34 20.81 -2.87
N LEU A 262 6.98 20.76 -4.16
CA LEU A 262 7.95 20.75 -5.26
C LEU A 262 8.86 21.99 -5.26
N PRO A 263 8.35 23.23 -5.13
CA PRO A 263 9.20 24.40 -5.01
C PRO A 263 10.18 24.33 -3.82
N CYS A 264 9.72 23.92 -2.65
CA CYS A 264 10.57 23.81 -1.47
C CYS A 264 11.67 22.74 -1.64
N LEU A 265 11.35 21.61 -2.27
CA LEU A 265 12.33 20.55 -2.57
C LEU A 265 13.39 21.03 -3.56
N ILE A 266 12.98 21.69 -4.65
CA ILE A 266 13.91 22.23 -5.64
C ILE A 266 14.84 23.25 -5.01
N LEU A 267 14.29 24.20 -4.24
CA LEU A 267 15.10 25.18 -3.51
C LEU A 267 16.10 24.51 -2.58
N ASN A 268 15.68 23.48 -1.86
CA ASN A 268 16.57 22.77 -0.95
C ASN A 268 17.70 22.04 -1.67
N TYR A 269 17.40 21.23 -2.70
CA TYR A 269 18.43 20.51 -3.47
C TYR A 269 19.42 21.46 -4.14
N PHE A 270 18.93 22.55 -4.72
CA PHE A 270 19.78 23.55 -5.35
C PHE A 270 20.63 24.31 -4.31
N GLY A 271 20.05 24.62 -3.14
CA GLY A 271 20.79 25.21 -2.02
C GLY A 271 21.90 24.29 -1.50
N GLN A 272 21.64 23.00 -1.33
CA GLN A 272 22.67 22.04 -0.99
C GLN A 272 23.79 22.00 -2.04
N GLY A 273 23.44 22.02 -3.33
CA GLY A 273 24.44 22.10 -4.40
C GLY A 273 25.23 23.41 -4.39
N ALA A 274 24.59 24.54 -4.11
CA ALA A 274 25.24 25.85 -3.97
C ALA A 274 26.28 25.81 -2.83
N LEU A 275 25.90 25.27 -1.67
CA LEU A 275 26.78 25.08 -0.55
C LEU A 275 28.00 24.21 -0.91
N VAL A 276 27.80 23.09 -1.61
CA VAL A 276 28.90 22.21 -2.03
C VAL A 276 29.81 22.86 -3.07
N ILE A 277 29.30 23.75 -3.92
CA ILE A 277 30.13 24.54 -4.86
C ILE A 277 31.09 25.47 -4.10
N THR A 278 30.64 26.11 -3.02
CA THR A 278 31.45 27.02 -2.22
C THR A 278 32.35 26.30 -1.22
N ASN A 279 31.84 25.23 -0.64
CA ASN A 279 32.56 24.43 0.38
C ASN A 279 32.50 22.94 0.05
N ARG A 280 33.59 22.40 -0.51
CA ARG A 280 33.68 20.97 -0.89
C ARG A 280 33.55 20.01 0.28
N LEU A 281 33.95 20.42 1.49
CA LEU A 281 33.81 19.58 2.69
C LEU A 281 32.35 19.35 3.06
N ALA A 282 31.45 20.23 2.61
CA ALA A 282 30.02 20.06 2.84
C ALA A 282 29.38 18.87 2.11
N VAL A 283 30.09 18.21 1.18
CA VAL A 283 29.64 16.95 0.53
C VAL A 283 29.32 15.85 1.55
N GLU A 284 30.03 15.79 2.68
CA GLU A 284 29.78 14.78 3.71
C GLU A 284 28.40 14.91 4.35
N ASN A 285 27.91 16.14 4.52
CA ASN A 285 26.58 16.39 5.07
C ASN A 285 25.99 17.72 4.57
N PRO A 286 25.62 17.80 3.27
CA PRO A 286 25.21 19.05 2.64
C PRO A 286 23.91 19.61 3.23
N PHE A 287 23.05 18.75 3.79
CA PHE A 287 21.77 19.15 4.32
C PHE A 287 21.89 19.94 5.65
N PHE A 288 22.55 19.37 6.67
CA PHE A 288 22.63 20.01 7.98
C PHE A 288 23.59 21.19 8.01
N LEU A 289 24.55 21.24 7.08
CA LEU A 289 25.46 22.37 6.92
C LEU A 289 24.86 23.56 6.16
N LEU A 290 23.66 23.45 5.57
CA LEU A 290 22.90 24.57 5.02
C LEU A 290 22.53 25.62 6.07
N GLY A 291 22.30 25.19 7.31
CA GLY A 291 21.93 26.09 8.39
C GLY A 291 23.14 26.67 9.14
N PRO A 292 23.05 27.90 9.65
CA PRO A 292 24.05 28.46 10.56
C PRO A 292 24.17 27.56 11.80
N GLU A 293 25.29 27.67 12.52
CA GLU A 293 25.59 26.77 13.64
C GLU A 293 24.51 26.69 14.71
N TRP A 294 23.94 27.86 15.08
CA TRP A 294 22.86 27.92 16.07
C TRP A 294 21.57 27.22 15.65
N LEU A 295 21.33 27.03 14.33
CA LEU A 295 20.14 26.40 13.79
C LEU A 295 20.32 24.88 13.58
N ARG A 296 21.55 24.35 13.58
CA ARG A 296 21.81 22.92 13.29
C ARG A 296 21.07 21.98 14.23
N LEU A 297 21.14 22.20 15.54
CA LEU A 297 20.43 21.36 16.51
C LEU A 297 18.89 21.47 16.40
N PRO A 298 18.27 22.65 16.31
CA PRO A 298 16.85 22.78 15.96
C PRO A 298 16.47 22.09 14.65
N LEU A 299 17.35 22.14 13.62
CA LEU A 299 17.12 21.50 12.34
C LEU A 299 17.14 19.97 12.48
N VAL A 300 18.04 19.39 13.27
CA VAL A 300 18.07 17.96 13.59
C VAL A 300 16.77 17.52 14.30
N LEU A 301 16.29 18.29 15.26
CA LEU A 301 15.03 18.01 15.96
C LEU A 301 13.84 18.06 14.99
N LEU A 302 13.79 19.07 14.13
CA LEU A 302 12.73 19.23 13.13
C LEU A 302 12.80 18.10 12.08
N ALA A 303 14.00 17.73 11.62
CA ALA A 303 14.23 16.60 10.73
C ALA A 303 13.77 15.28 11.37
N THR A 304 14.08 15.05 12.65
CA THR A 304 13.63 13.86 13.38
C THR A 304 12.11 13.81 13.48
N MET A 305 11.45 14.93 13.76
CA MET A 305 9.98 14.99 13.74
C MET A 305 9.42 14.69 12.35
N ALA A 306 10.00 15.27 11.30
CA ALA A 306 9.58 15.02 9.92
C ALA A 306 9.75 13.54 9.52
N THR A 307 10.85 12.89 9.91
CA THR A 307 11.11 11.47 9.62
C THR A 307 10.19 10.52 10.41
N VAL A 308 9.83 10.86 11.63
CA VAL A 308 8.81 10.15 12.41
C VAL A 308 7.45 10.24 11.71
N ILE A 309 7.07 11.41 11.20
CA ILE A 309 5.84 11.63 10.45
C ILE A 309 5.86 10.83 9.13
N ALA A 310 6.96 10.88 8.39
CA ALA A 310 7.16 10.11 7.16
C ALA A 310 7.00 8.60 7.40
N SER A 311 7.66 8.10 8.42
CA SER A 311 7.59 6.69 8.82
C SER A 311 6.17 6.28 9.22
N GLN A 312 5.45 7.14 9.94
CA GLN A 312 4.07 6.92 10.34
C GLN A 312 3.14 6.78 9.13
N ALA A 313 3.28 7.66 8.15
CA ALA A 313 2.48 7.63 6.93
C ALA A 313 2.68 6.32 6.15
N LEU A 314 3.93 5.88 5.99
CA LEU A 314 4.26 4.66 5.28
C LEU A 314 3.77 3.39 6.00
N ILE A 315 3.87 3.35 7.34
CA ILE A 315 3.33 2.24 8.15
C ILE A 315 1.81 2.15 7.96
N SER A 316 1.10 3.29 7.98
CA SER A 316 -0.35 3.34 7.72
C SER A 316 -0.70 2.88 6.30
N GLY A 317 0.11 3.27 5.30
CA GLY A 317 0.00 2.79 3.93
C GLY A 317 0.17 1.28 3.82
N ALA A 318 1.13 0.70 4.54
CA ALA A 318 1.32 -0.75 4.59
C ALA A 318 0.11 -1.49 5.20
N TYR A 319 -0.55 -0.92 6.24
CA TYR A 319 -1.79 -1.50 6.74
C TYR A 319 -2.92 -1.46 5.72
N SER A 320 -3.06 -0.35 4.98
CA SER A 320 -4.06 -0.21 3.92
C SER A 320 -3.86 -1.24 2.82
N ILE A 321 -2.63 -1.43 2.36
CA ILE A 321 -2.29 -2.47 1.36
C ILE A 321 -2.53 -3.87 1.92
N ALA A 322 -2.17 -4.15 3.18
CA ALA A 322 -2.44 -5.44 3.82
C ALA A 322 -3.94 -5.75 3.86
N ARG A 323 -4.77 -4.75 4.19
CA ARG A 323 -6.24 -4.86 4.18
C ARG A 323 -6.75 -5.14 2.76
N GLN A 324 -6.29 -4.40 1.76
CA GLN A 324 -6.66 -4.65 0.37
C GLN A 324 -6.25 -6.07 -0.07
N CYS A 325 -5.03 -6.53 0.27
CA CYS A 325 -4.58 -7.89 0.00
C CYS A 325 -5.46 -8.97 0.65
N MET A 326 -5.92 -8.76 1.89
CA MET A 326 -6.86 -9.67 2.56
C MET A 326 -8.19 -9.74 1.84
N GLN A 327 -8.77 -8.59 1.51
CA GLN A 327 -10.07 -8.52 0.86
C GLN A 327 -10.05 -9.09 -0.56
N LEU A 328 -8.97 -8.89 -1.28
CA LEU A 328 -8.74 -9.48 -2.61
C LEU A 328 -8.33 -10.97 -2.55
N GLY A 329 -8.24 -11.55 -1.35
CA GLY A 329 -7.95 -12.97 -1.13
C GLY A 329 -6.50 -13.38 -1.35
N PHE A 330 -5.55 -12.45 -1.24
CA PHE A 330 -4.09 -12.71 -1.33
C PHE A 330 -3.45 -12.98 0.04
N LEU A 331 -4.07 -12.54 1.13
CA LEU A 331 -3.62 -12.81 2.49
C LEU A 331 -4.72 -13.51 3.31
N PRO A 332 -4.36 -14.26 4.37
CA PRO A 332 -5.33 -14.75 5.34
C PRO A 332 -6.01 -13.58 6.04
N ARG A 333 -7.13 -13.87 6.72
CA ARG A 333 -7.78 -12.88 7.55
C ARG A 333 -6.88 -12.54 8.74
N LEU A 334 -6.45 -11.27 8.82
CA LEU A 334 -5.68 -10.72 9.94
C LEU A 334 -6.61 -9.90 10.85
N THR A 335 -6.21 -9.69 12.08
CA THR A 335 -6.94 -8.83 13.01
C THR A 335 -6.82 -7.37 12.59
N VAL A 336 -7.93 -6.75 12.22
CA VAL A 336 -7.98 -5.32 11.88
C VAL A 336 -8.68 -4.60 13.02
N ARG A 337 -7.99 -3.64 13.64
CA ARG A 337 -8.55 -2.77 14.69
C ARG A 337 -8.72 -1.36 14.11
N HIS A 338 -9.91 -0.81 14.23
CA HIS A 338 -10.16 0.59 13.90
C HIS A 338 -9.68 1.46 15.07
N THR A 339 -8.85 2.43 14.80
CA THR A 339 -8.26 3.32 15.81
C THR A 339 -8.98 4.67 15.91
N SER A 340 -9.88 4.97 14.97
CA SER A 340 -10.77 6.14 15.00
C SER A 340 -12.22 5.72 14.78
N THR A 341 -13.13 6.39 15.48
CA THR A 341 -14.59 6.25 15.27
C THR A 341 -15.12 7.19 14.18
N MET A 342 -14.36 8.21 13.83
CA MET A 342 -14.75 9.22 12.83
C MET A 342 -14.12 8.99 11.44
N GLU A 343 -13.01 8.27 11.37
CA GLU A 343 -12.29 8.00 10.13
C GLU A 343 -12.14 6.49 9.94
N GLU A 344 -12.96 5.89 9.09
CA GLU A 344 -12.93 4.43 8.81
C GLU A 344 -11.59 3.96 8.18
N GLY A 345 -10.81 4.88 7.63
CA GLY A 345 -9.49 4.60 7.03
C GLY A 345 -8.37 4.38 8.04
N GLN A 346 -8.52 4.83 9.30
CA GLN A 346 -7.48 4.63 10.32
C GLN A 346 -7.55 3.25 10.93
N ILE A 347 -6.72 2.36 10.42
CA ILE A 347 -6.65 0.95 10.83
C ILE A 347 -5.29 0.61 11.43
N PHE A 348 -5.30 -0.36 12.35
CA PHE A 348 -4.10 -0.96 12.95
C PHE A 348 -4.16 -2.48 12.76
N ILE A 349 -3.08 -3.06 12.24
CA ILE A 349 -2.95 -4.51 12.04
C ILE A 349 -1.75 -4.99 12.85
N PRO A 350 -1.95 -5.59 14.05
CA PRO A 350 -0.87 -5.94 14.97
C PRO A 350 0.22 -6.81 14.34
N GLN A 351 -0.18 -7.80 13.52
CA GLN A 351 0.75 -8.72 12.88
C GLN A 351 1.68 -7.99 11.89
N VAL A 352 1.13 -7.08 11.09
CA VAL A 352 1.91 -6.28 10.13
C VAL A 352 2.81 -5.30 10.88
N ASN A 353 2.29 -4.63 11.93
CA ASN A 353 3.06 -3.73 12.79
C ASN A 353 4.30 -4.41 13.37
N THR A 354 4.11 -5.57 13.96
CA THR A 354 5.23 -6.32 14.58
C THR A 354 6.24 -6.78 13.52
N ALA A 355 5.77 -7.27 12.37
CA ALA A 355 6.65 -7.70 11.28
C ALA A 355 7.48 -6.53 10.72
N LEU A 356 6.85 -5.36 10.49
CA LEU A 356 7.54 -4.15 10.05
C LEU A 356 8.55 -3.68 11.10
N MET A 357 8.16 -3.61 12.38
CA MET A 357 9.06 -3.22 13.46
C MET A 357 10.32 -4.09 13.51
N ILE A 358 10.14 -5.41 13.49
CA ILE A 358 11.27 -6.35 13.48
C ILE A 358 12.15 -6.12 12.24
N GLY A 359 11.55 -5.98 11.07
CA GLY A 359 12.27 -5.71 9.83
C GLY A 359 13.09 -4.43 9.90
N VAL A 360 12.50 -3.32 10.34
CA VAL A 360 13.17 -2.01 10.50
C VAL A 360 14.33 -2.11 11.49
N LEU A 361 14.11 -2.72 12.66
CA LEU A 361 15.16 -2.89 13.68
C LEU A 361 16.32 -3.75 13.17
N VAL A 362 16.02 -4.85 12.48
CA VAL A 362 17.06 -5.69 11.86
C VAL A 362 17.89 -4.89 10.87
N LEU A 363 17.25 -4.06 10.02
CA LEU A 363 17.97 -3.21 9.08
C LEU A 363 18.87 -2.20 9.76
N VAL A 364 18.36 -1.47 10.76
CA VAL A 364 19.13 -0.45 11.50
C VAL A 364 20.34 -1.07 12.19
N LEU A 365 20.17 -2.22 12.85
CA LEU A 365 21.23 -2.89 13.57
C LEU A 365 22.27 -3.54 12.63
N THR A 366 21.87 -3.94 11.42
CA THR A 366 22.75 -4.60 10.45
C THR A 366 23.55 -3.57 9.64
N PHE A 367 22.90 -2.56 9.08
CA PHE A 367 23.53 -1.60 8.18
C PHE A 367 24.20 -0.44 8.91
N ARG A 368 23.67 -0.01 10.05
CA ARG A 368 24.22 0.99 10.97
C ARG A 368 24.43 2.39 10.41
N SER A 369 24.22 2.64 9.12
CA SER A 369 24.33 3.96 8.50
C SER A 369 23.26 4.16 7.44
N SER A 370 22.84 5.43 7.28
CA SER A 370 21.88 5.80 6.25
C SER A 370 22.43 5.60 4.83
N ASP A 371 23.73 5.81 4.61
CA ASP A 371 24.39 5.63 3.32
C ASP A 371 24.36 4.16 2.85
N SER A 372 24.60 3.22 3.77
CA SER A 372 24.51 1.79 3.50
C SER A 372 23.07 1.37 3.15
N LEU A 373 22.08 1.89 3.89
CA LEU A 373 20.67 1.63 3.63
C LEU A 373 20.17 2.28 2.33
N ALA A 374 20.67 3.47 1.97
CA ALA A 374 20.34 4.14 0.72
C ALA A 374 20.71 3.27 -0.51
N SER A 375 21.76 2.45 -0.41
CA SER A 375 22.14 1.50 -1.46
C SER A 375 21.12 0.35 -1.62
N ALA A 376 20.42 -0.03 -0.55
CA ALA A 376 19.39 -1.06 -0.56
C ALA A 376 18.05 -0.55 -1.08
N TYR A 377 17.77 0.74 -0.94
CA TYR A 377 16.45 1.34 -1.08
C TYR A 377 15.93 1.38 -2.53
N GLY A 378 16.76 1.87 -3.45
CA GLY A 378 16.32 2.21 -4.80
C GLY A 378 15.70 1.08 -5.63
N ILE A 379 16.07 -0.19 -5.36
CA ILE A 379 15.62 -1.33 -6.16
C ILE A 379 14.13 -1.65 -5.94
N ALA A 380 13.63 -1.52 -4.72
CA ALA A 380 12.21 -1.76 -4.41
C ALA A 380 11.33 -0.73 -5.10
N VAL A 381 11.68 0.55 -4.97
CA VAL A 381 10.93 1.67 -5.54
C VAL A 381 10.89 1.59 -7.06
N THR A 382 12.06 1.41 -7.71
CA THR A 382 12.13 1.33 -9.18
C THR A 382 11.43 0.09 -9.74
N GLY A 383 11.45 -1.03 -9.00
CA GLY A 383 10.68 -2.22 -9.34
C GLY A 383 9.17 -1.96 -9.32
N THR A 384 8.68 -1.22 -8.32
CA THR A 384 7.27 -0.83 -8.22
C THR A 384 6.90 0.15 -9.35
N PHE A 385 7.80 1.07 -9.73
CA PHE A 385 7.60 1.97 -10.88
C PHE A 385 7.38 1.21 -12.19
N LEU A 386 8.16 0.16 -12.44
CA LEU A 386 7.98 -0.69 -13.62
C LEU A 386 6.64 -1.43 -13.60
N CYS A 387 6.22 -1.96 -12.44
CA CYS A 387 4.91 -2.58 -12.28
C CYS A 387 3.78 -1.59 -12.57
N THR A 388 3.89 -0.37 -12.06
CA THR A 388 2.93 0.72 -12.30
C THR A 388 2.85 1.08 -13.79
N CYS A 389 3.97 1.22 -14.49
CA CYS A 389 3.99 1.51 -15.94
C CYS A 389 3.28 0.42 -16.75
N PHE A 390 3.53 -0.85 -16.44
CA PHE A 390 2.87 -1.97 -17.13
C PHE A 390 1.36 -1.95 -16.93
N LEU A 391 0.90 -1.83 -15.69
CA LEU A 391 -0.53 -1.78 -15.35
C LEU A 391 -1.21 -0.55 -15.95
N ALA A 392 -0.57 0.61 -15.85
CA ALA A 392 -1.08 1.86 -16.40
C ALA A 392 -1.21 1.81 -17.93
N THR A 393 -0.28 1.17 -18.65
CA THR A 393 -0.41 0.96 -20.10
C THR A 393 -1.72 0.28 -20.46
N ILE A 394 -2.11 -0.75 -19.69
CA ILE A 394 -3.35 -1.50 -19.93
C ILE A 394 -4.58 -0.63 -19.62
N VAL A 395 -4.56 0.06 -18.48
CA VAL A 395 -5.69 0.90 -18.02
C VAL A 395 -5.90 2.07 -18.99
N PHE A 396 -4.85 2.81 -19.31
CA PHE A 396 -4.96 3.98 -20.19
C PHE A 396 -5.40 3.60 -21.61
N ARG A 397 -4.92 2.47 -22.12
CA ARG A 397 -5.34 2.00 -23.43
C ARG A 397 -6.79 1.51 -23.45
N ARG A 398 -7.20 0.70 -22.48
CA ARG A 398 -8.48 -0.03 -22.54
C ARG A 398 -9.61 0.66 -21.81
N GLN A 399 -9.35 1.34 -20.70
CA GLN A 399 -10.36 2.04 -19.92
C GLN A 399 -10.50 3.50 -20.34
N PHE A 400 -9.38 4.21 -20.56
CA PHE A 400 -9.40 5.63 -20.98
C PHE A 400 -9.44 5.80 -22.51
N GLY A 401 -9.40 4.71 -23.28
CA GLY A 401 -9.56 4.76 -24.74
C GLY A 401 -8.40 5.38 -25.50
N TRP A 402 -7.21 5.46 -24.91
CA TRP A 402 -6.03 6.01 -25.60
C TRP A 402 -5.67 5.13 -26.82
N PRO A 403 -5.29 5.74 -27.96
CA PRO A 403 -4.80 4.97 -29.10
C PRO A 403 -3.54 4.20 -28.70
N ARG A 404 -3.33 3.04 -29.32
CA ARG A 404 -2.22 2.12 -28.97
C ARG A 404 -0.87 2.82 -28.98
N TRP A 405 -0.62 3.62 -30.02
CA TRP A 405 0.66 4.31 -30.18
C TRP A 405 0.91 5.31 -29.05
N ALA A 406 -0.09 6.08 -28.64
CA ALA A 406 0.04 7.07 -27.57
C ALA A 406 0.25 6.40 -26.20
N ALA A 407 -0.52 5.34 -25.89
CA ALA A 407 -0.36 4.60 -24.65
C ALA A 407 1.03 3.93 -24.57
N VAL A 408 1.51 3.32 -25.67
CA VAL A 408 2.83 2.69 -25.72
C VAL A 408 3.94 3.74 -25.73
N ALA A 409 3.80 4.85 -26.42
CA ALA A 409 4.81 5.91 -26.45
C ALA A 409 5.01 6.54 -25.07
N VAL A 410 3.93 6.93 -24.40
CA VAL A 410 4.01 7.58 -23.07
C VAL A 410 4.47 6.59 -21.99
N TRP A 411 3.77 5.48 -21.85
CA TRP A 411 4.09 4.52 -20.78
C TRP A 411 5.34 3.70 -21.07
N GLY A 412 5.66 3.44 -22.36
CA GLY A 412 6.91 2.86 -22.80
C GLY A 412 8.10 3.77 -22.55
N GLY A 413 7.93 5.11 -22.75
CA GLY A 413 8.93 6.10 -22.39
C GLY A 413 9.23 6.11 -20.88
N PHE A 414 8.19 6.12 -20.04
CA PHE A 414 8.37 6.00 -18.58
C PHE A 414 8.96 4.64 -18.18
N PHE A 415 8.53 3.56 -18.82
CA PHE A 415 9.08 2.22 -18.56
C PHE A 415 10.59 2.16 -18.91
N LEU A 416 11.04 2.85 -19.93
CA LEU A 416 12.46 2.98 -20.28
C LEU A 416 13.23 3.76 -19.23
N ILE A 417 12.72 4.92 -18.78
CA ILE A 417 13.34 5.72 -17.72
C ILE A 417 13.44 4.92 -16.43
N ASP A 418 12.33 4.32 -16.00
CA ASP A 418 12.31 3.48 -14.79
C ASP A 418 13.20 2.25 -14.94
N GLY A 419 13.30 1.69 -16.16
CA GLY A 419 14.17 0.57 -16.48
C GLY A 419 15.65 0.91 -16.32
N VAL A 420 16.06 2.11 -16.73
CA VAL A 420 17.42 2.62 -16.52
C VAL A 420 17.69 2.78 -15.01
N PHE A 421 16.77 3.36 -14.27
CA PHE A 421 16.87 3.48 -12.81
C PHE A 421 16.94 2.12 -12.11
N PHE A 422 16.10 1.17 -12.53
CA PHE A 422 16.11 -0.19 -12.00
C PHE A 422 17.44 -0.91 -12.30
N ALA A 423 17.93 -0.79 -13.54
CA ALA A 423 19.21 -1.37 -13.94
C ALA A 423 20.38 -0.78 -13.14
N ALA A 424 20.41 0.55 -12.93
CA ALA A 424 21.42 1.21 -12.11
C ALA A 424 21.38 0.72 -10.64
N ASN A 425 20.18 0.52 -10.07
CA ASN A 425 20.05 -0.03 -8.72
C ASN A 425 20.35 -1.53 -8.62
N THR A 426 20.22 -2.29 -9.71
CA THR A 426 20.60 -3.71 -9.73
C THR A 426 22.09 -3.92 -9.46
N LEU A 427 22.96 -2.97 -9.81
CA LEU A 427 24.37 -3.01 -9.47
C LEU A 427 24.64 -3.02 -7.96
N LYS A 428 23.72 -2.45 -7.18
CA LYS A 428 23.81 -2.36 -5.71
C LYS A 428 23.19 -3.55 -4.99
N VAL A 429 22.73 -4.58 -5.70
CA VAL A 429 22.08 -5.77 -5.10
C VAL A 429 23.00 -6.42 -4.08
N LEU A 430 24.29 -6.60 -4.39
CA LEU A 430 25.24 -7.22 -3.48
C LEU A 430 25.63 -6.31 -2.29
N GLN A 431 25.41 -4.99 -2.41
CA GLN A 431 25.70 -4.00 -1.38
C GLN A 431 24.52 -3.75 -0.42
N GLY A 432 23.46 -4.57 -0.50
CA GLY A 432 22.27 -4.48 0.37
C GLY A 432 20.94 -4.53 -0.38
N GLY A 433 20.90 -4.26 -1.69
CA GLY A 433 19.68 -4.28 -2.52
C GLY A 433 18.99 -5.66 -2.61
N TRP A 434 19.69 -6.74 -2.19
CA TRP A 434 19.10 -8.07 -2.10
C TRP A 434 18.03 -8.18 -0.98
N VAL A 435 18.11 -7.34 0.07
CA VAL A 435 17.20 -7.41 1.22
C VAL A 435 15.74 -7.12 0.84
N PRO A 436 15.42 -5.97 0.19
CA PRO A 436 14.05 -5.71 -0.24
C PRO A 436 13.56 -6.72 -1.27
N LEU A 437 14.44 -7.23 -2.15
CA LEU A 437 14.07 -8.28 -3.09
C LEU A 437 13.73 -9.60 -2.39
N ALA A 438 14.55 -10.01 -1.41
CA ALA A 438 14.29 -11.21 -0.63
C ALA A 438 12.99 -11.11 0.16
N LEU A 439 12.73 -9.95 0.78
CA LEU A 439 11.48 -9.67 1.49
C LEU A 439 10.30 -9.69 0.51
N GLY A 440 10.41 -9.01 -0.62
CA GLY A 440 9.38 -8.98 -1.66
C GLY A 440 9.07 -10.38 -2.21
N LEU A 441 10.11 -11.20 -2.48
CA LEU A 441 9.95 -12.59 -2.93
C LEU A 441 9.31 -13.48 -1.85
N ALA A 442 9.68 -13.30 -0.59
CA ALA A 442 9.08 -14.04 0.53
C ALA A 442 7.59 -13.70 0.66
N LEU A 443 7.23 -12.42 0.61
CA LEU A 443 5.83 -11.96 0.63
C LEU A 443 5.06 -12.46 -0.60
N MET A 444 5.66 -12.41 -1.79
CA MET A 444 5.05 -12.91 -3.03
C MET A 444 4.83 -14.43 -2.96
N ALA A 445 5.78 -15.19 -2.40
CA ALA A 445 5.65 -16.62 -2.16
C ALA A 445 4.48 -16.90 -1.17
N MET A 446 4.37 -16.11 -0.10
CA MET A 446 3.28 -16.20 0.88
C MET A 446 1.92 -15.92 0.23
N MET A 447 1.77 -14.80 -0.49
CA MET A 447 0.52 -14.39 -1.14
C MET A 447 0.09 -15.37 -2.24
N THR A 448 1.02 -15.81 -3.08
CA THR A 448 0.72 -16.79 -4.14
C THR A 448 0.38 -18.17 -3.58
N THR A 449 1.03 -18.59 -2.50
CA THR A 449 0.75 -19.84 -1.80
C THR A 449 -0.64 -19.81 -1.17
N TRP A 450 -0.99 -18.70 -0.52
CA TRP A 450 -2.33 -18.52 0.05
C TRP A 450 -3.41 -18.62 -1.03
N LYS A 451 -3.28 -17.87 -2.11
CA LYS A 451 -4.25 -17.89 -3.23
C LYS A 451 -4.40 -19.27 -3.85
N GLN A 452 -3.28 -19.98 -4.09
CA GLN A 452 -3.32 -21.34 -4.62
C GLN A 452 -3.96 -22.33 -3.64
N GLY A 453 -3.59 -22.26 -2.35
CA GLY A 453 -4.17 -23.12 -1.32
C GLY A 453 -5.68 -22.94 -1.20
N ARG A 454 -6.14 -21.68 -1.17
CA ARG A 454 -7.58 -21.35 -1.17
C ARG A 454 -8.29 -21.86 -2.41
N SER A 455 -7.71 -21.71 -3.59
CA SER A 455 -8.27 -22.21 -4.86
C SER A 455 -8.39 -23.73 -4.88
N LEU A 456 -7.38 -24.44 -4.40
CA LEU A 456 -7.41 -25.91 -4.29
C LEU A 456 -8.45 -26.38 -3.27
N MET A 457 -8.52 -25.74 -2.12
CA MET A 457 -9.52 -26.02 -1.11
C MET A 457 -10.94 -25.84 -1.66
N PHE A 458 -11.18 -24.74 -2.37
CA PHE A 458 -12.46 -24.46 -3.00
C PHE A 458 -12.81 -25.47 -4.10
N SER A 459 -11.84 -25.88 -4.94
CA SER A 459 -12.08 -26.88 -5.99
C SER A 459 -12.43 -28.25 -5.43
N ARG A 460 -11.82 -28.68 -4.33
CA ARG A 460 -12.15 -29.93 -3.66
C ARG A 460 -13.52 -29.87 -3.00
N TRP A 461 -13.79 -28.78 -2.28
CA TRP A 461 -15.09 -28.57 -1.67
C TRP A 461 -16.23 -28.64 -2.70
N LYS A 462 -16.00 -28.07 -3.91
CA LYS A 462 -16.98 -28.13 -5.00
C LYS A 462 -17.24 -29.57 -5.50
N GLN A 463 -16.22 -30.42 -5.54
CA GLN A 463 -16.38 -31.83 -5.95
C GLN A 463 -17.24 -32.64 -4.98
N ASP A 464 -17.13 -32.36 -3.69
CA ASP A 464 -17.82 -33.08 -2.61
C ASP A 464 -19.18 -32.43 -2.23
N SER A 465 -19.55 -31.32 -2.88
CA SER A 465 -20.73 -30.54 -2.52
C SER A 465 -21.96 -30.90 -3.37
N LEU A 466 -23.13 -30.95 -2.73
CA LEU A 466 -24.42 -31.16 -3.39
C LEU A 466 -24.91 -29.84 -4.01
N PRO A 467 -25.31 -29.82 -5.31
CA PRO A 467 -25.94 -28.63 -5.91
C PRO A 467 -27.20 -28.22 -5.16
N LEU A 468 -27.36 -26.93 -4.87
CA LEU A 468 -28.47 -26.38 -4.08
C LEU A 468 -29.82 -26.65 -4.75
N ALA A 469 -29.90 -26.51 -6.07
CA ALA A 469 -31.13 -26.80 -6.84
C ALA A 469 -31.59 -28.27 -6.66
N SER A 470 -30.68 -29.24 -6.70
CA SER A 470 -31.00 -30.64 -6.50
C SER A 470 -31.45 -30.96 -5.07
N PHE A 471 -30.92 -30.25 -4.10
CA PHE A 471 -31.35 -30.35 -2.69
C PHE A 471 -32.77 -29.82 -2.52
N LEU A 472 -33.04 -28.61 -3.04
CA LEU A 472 -34.36 -27.98 -2.91
C LEU A 472 -35.46 -28.79 -3.60
N ALA A 473 -35.19 -29.40 -4.75
CA ALA A 473 -36.16 -30.27 -5.44
C ALA A 473 -36.57 -31.49 -4.63
N ARG A 474 -35.68 -32.01 -3.77
CA ARG A 474 -35.93 -33.19 -2.92
C ARG A 474 -36.47 -32.83 -1.53
N LEU A 475 -36.34 -31.57 -1.12
CA LEU A 475 -36.71 -31.13 0.23
C LEU A 475 -38.20 -31.32 0.57
N PRO A 476 -39.18 -31.06 -0.35
CA PRO A 476 -40.60 -31.30 -0.08
C PRO A 476 -40.96 -32.78 0.20
N GLN A 477 -40.16 -33.69 -0.36
CA GLN A 477 -40.35 -35.15 -0.15
C GLN A 477 -39.66 -35.67 1.13
N SER A 478 -38.89 -34.81 1.78
CA SER A 478 -38.15 -35.17 2.99
C SER A 478 -39.06 -35.11 4.22
N ARG A 479 -38.93 -36.10 5.11
CA ARG A 479 -39.58 -36.13 6.43
C ARG A 479 -38.82 -35.29 7.49
N THR A 480 -38.06 -34.29 7.08
CA THR A 480 -37.25 -33.42 7.97
C THR A 480 -38.17 -32.60 8.85
N ILE A 481 -37.97 -32.68 10.16
CA ILE A 481 -38.75 -31.92 11.16
C ILE A 481 -38.36 -30.43 11.03
N ARG A 482 -39.39 -29.57 10.93
CA ARG A 482 -39.19 -28.10 10.95
C ARG A 482 -39.30 -27.61 12.40
N VAL A 483 -38.31 -26.81 12.82
CA VAL A 483 -38.27 -26.17 14.14
C VAL A 483 -38.47 -24.66 14.00
N PRO A 484 -39.15 -24.01 14.97
CA PRO A 484 -39.32 -22.55 14.92
C PRO A 484 -37.99 -21.79 14.89
N GLY A 485 -38.03 -20.59 14.32
CA GLY A 485 -36.87 -19.68 14.26
C GLY A 485 -36.27 -19.52 12.90
N LEU A 486 -35.15 -18.82 12.88
CA LEU A 486 -34.38 -18.47 11.67
C LEU A 486 -32.98 -19.08 11.72
N ALA A 487 -32.62 -19.87 10.73
CA ALA A 487 -31.25 -20.36 10.55
C ALA A 487 -30.54 -19.60 9.42
N VAL A 488 -29.38 -19.06 9.71
CA VAL A 488 -28.48 -18.41 8.76
C VAL A 488 -27.30 -19.31 8.49
N PHE A 489 -27.21 -19.89 7.30
CA PHE A 489 -26.07 -20.71 6.87
C PHE A 489 -25.12 -19.87 6.03
N LEU A 490 -23.93 -19.59 6.57
CA LEU A 490 -22.87 -18.91 5.81
C LEU A 490 -22.19 -19.89 4.86
N THR A 491 -22.07 -19.49 3.61
CA THR A 491 -21.43 -20.29 2.56
C THR A 491 -20.53 -19.43 1.67
N GLY A 492 -19.42 -20.00 1.22
CA GLY A 492 -18.53 -19.36 0.24
C GLY A 492 -19.01 -19.47 -1.20
N ASN A 493 -20.05 -20.29 -1.48
CA ASN A 493 -20.61 -20.45 -2.81
C ASN A 493 -22.15 -20.56 -2.75
N PRO A 494 -22.88 -19.68 -3.45
CA PRO A 494 -24.33 -19.64 -3.43
C PRO A 494 -25.02 -20.79 -4.15
N ASP A 495 -24.32 -21.57 -4.98
CA ASP A 495 -24.90 -22.62 -5.85
C ASP A 495 -24.85 -24.02 -5.23
N TYR A 496 -24.21 -24.16 -4.06
CA TYR A 496 -24.04 -25.44 -3.39
C TYR A 496 -24.59 -25.40 -1.96
N VAL A 497 -25.04 -26.54 -1.48
CA VAL A 497 -25.52 -26.69 -0.11
C VAL A 497 -24.36 -26.50 0.88
N PRO A 498 -24.49 -25.62 1.87
CA PRO A 498 -23.47 -25.48 2.93
C PRO A 498 -23.22 -26.79 3.68
N ALA A 499 -21.96 -27.16 3.87
CA ALA A 499 -21.60 -28.36 4.61
C ALA A 499 -22.22 -28.37 6.04
N ALA A 500 -22.30 -27.19 6.67
CA ALA A 500 -22.95 -27.04 7.98
C ALA A 500 -24.42 -27.48 7.93
N LEU A 501 -25.16 -27.18 6.86
CA LEU A 501 -26.54 -27.64 6.70
C LEU A 501 -26.61 -29.17 6.55
N LEU A 502 -25.74 -29.77 5.72
CA LEU A 502 -25.72 -31.22 5.54
C LEU A 502 -25.40 -31.95 6.85
N HIS A 503 -24.45 -31.43 7.62
CA HIS A 503 -24.14 -31.98 8.95
C HIS A 503 -25.31 -31.82 9.93
N ASN A 504 -25.97 -30.64 9.95
CA ASN A 504 -27.15 -30.43 10.80
C ASN A 504 -28.28 -31.42 10.45
N LEU A 505 -28.58 -31.59 9.17
CA LEU A 505 -29.60 -32.54 8.70
C LEU A 505 -29.22 -34.00 9.00
N LYS A 506 -27.97 -34.37 8.83
CA LYS A 506 -27.50 -35.74 9.07
C LYS A 506 -27.55 -36.12 10.53
N HIS A 507 -27.13 -35.24 11.42
CA HIS A 507 -26.94 -35.55 12.83
C HIS A 507 -28.15 -35.13 13.69
N ASN A 508 -28.67 -33.91 13.52
CA ASN A 508 -29.78 -33.36 14.28
C ASN A 508 -31.14 -33.67 13.65
N LYS A 509 -31.19 -33.99 12.36
CA LYS A 509 -32.42 -34.32 11.56
C LYS A 509 -33.49 -33.25 11.57
N VAL A 510 -33.10 -31.99 11.80
CA VAL A 510 -34.01 -30.83 11.87
C VAL A 510 -33.59 -29.75 10.88
N LEU A 511 -34.58 -28.94 10.48
CA LEU A 511 -34.36 -27.75 9.68
C LEU A 511 -35.28 -26.64 10.21
N HIS A 512 -34.79 -25.41 10.30
CA HIS A 512 -35.61 -24.29 10.76
C HIS A 512 -36.71 -23.96 9.75
N GLU A 513 -37.79 -23.36 10.21
CA GLU A 513 -38.89 -22.92 9.36
C GLU A 513 -38.42 -21.91 8.35
N ARG A 514 -37.54 -20.97 8.78
CA ARG A 514 -36.92 -19.97 7.90
C ARG A 514 -35.43 -20.23 7.79
N VAL A 515 -34.92 -20.23 6.55
CA VAL A 515 -33.53 -20.51 6.24
C VAL A 515 -32.97 -19.44 5.30
N LEU A 516 -31.85 -18.84 5.67
CA LEU A 516 -31.09 -17.94 4.81
C LEU A 516 -29.74 -18.56 4.44
N PHE A 517 -29.48 -18.71 3.15
CA PHE A 517 -28.16 -19.02 2.62
C PHE A 517 -27.42 -17.72 2.34
N VAL A 518 -26.49 -17.36 3.21
CA VAL A 518 -25.78 -16.08 3.12
C VAL A 518 -24.40 -16.30 2.53
N THR A 519 -24.13 -15.62 1.42
CA THR A 519 -22.81 -15.57 0.80
C THR A 519 -22.27 -14.15 0.85
N VAL A 520 -21.07 -13.98 1.41
CA VAL A 520 -20.36 -12.72 1.43
C VAL A 520 -19.31 -12.73 0.32
N SER A 521 -19.37 -11.74 -0.57
CA SER A 521 -18.42 -11.58 -1.66
C SER A 521 -17.78 -10.20 -1.61
N THR A 522 -16.49 -10.13 -1.94
CA THR A 522 -15.77 -8.87 -2.07
C THR A 522 -15.76 -8.44 -3.53
N LEU A 523 -16.10 -7.17 -3.78
CA LEU A 523 -16.04 -6.55 -5.09
C LEU A 523 -14.63 -5.99 -5.35
N ASP A 524 -14.27 -5.86 -6.62
CA ASP A 524 -13.04 -5.15 -7.04
C ASP A 524 -13.14 -3.63 -6.93
N GLU A 525 -14.16 -3.14 -6.21
CA GLU A 525 -14.45 -1.75 -5.96
C GLU A 525 -14.22 -1.46 -4.47
N PRO A 526 -13.79 -0.25 -4.09
CA PRO A 526 -13.55 0.10 -2.68
C PRO A 526 -14.79 -0.06 -1.81
N GLU A 527 -15.95 0.41 -2.31
CA GLU A 527 -17.24 0.36 -1.62
C GLU A 527 -18.33 -0.23 -2.49
N ALA A 528 -19.22 -1.00 -1.88
CA ALA A 528 -20.43 -1.47 -2.52
C ALA A 528 -21.52 -0.38 -2.45
N GLY A 529 -22.00 0.08 -3.60
CA GLY A 529 -23.15 1.00 -3.63
C GLY A 529 -24.39 0.38 -2.94
N PRO A 530 -25.23 1.18 -2.28
CA PRO A 530 -26.35 0.70 -1.46
C PRO A 530 -27.31 -0.24 -2.22
N ASN A 531 -27.56 0.02 -3.50
CA ASN A 531 -28.43 -0.80 -4.34
C ASN A 531 -27.82 -2.14 -4.77
N ARG A 532 -26.49 -2.32 -4.65
CA ARG A 532 -25.76 -3.53 -5.04
C ARG A 532 -25.30 -4.35 -3.84
N ARG A 533 -25.40 -3.80 -2.63
CA ARG A 533 -24.88 -4.41 -1.40
C ARG A 533 -25.58 -5.72 -1.08
N THR A 534 -26.91 -5.74 -1.13
CA THR A 534 -27.70 -6.90 -0.72
C THR A 534 -28.63 -7.31 -1.83
N GLU A 535 -28.54 -8.57 -2.24
CA GLU A 535 -29.45 -9.20 -3.19
C GLU A 535 -30.12 -10.38 -2.48
N VAL A 536 -31.47 -10.41 -2.55
CA VAL A 536 -32.28 -11.45 -1.91
C VAL A 536 -33.08 -12.16 -2.99
N ILE A 537 -33.01 -13.49 -2.99
CA ILE A 537 -33.72 -14.35 -3.92
C ILE A 537 -34.45 -15.41 -3.11
N GLU A 538 -35.77 -15.49 -3.22
CA GLU A 538 -36.55 -16.58 -2.67
C GLU A 538 -36.33 -17.84 -3.52
N LEU A 539 -35.93 -18.92 -2.88
CA LEU A 539 -35.65 -20.21 -3.53
C LEU A 539 -36.79 -21.22 -3.34
N ALA A 540 -37.45 -21.17 -2.19
CA ALA A 540 -38.61 -21.96 -1.82
C ALA A 540 -39.32 -21.27 -0.62
N PRO A 541 -40.56 -21.62 -0.29
CA PRO A 541 -41.26 -21.01 0.83
C PRO A 541 -40.43 -21.08 2.12
N GLY A 542 -40.13 -19.89 2.69
CA GLY A 542 -39.29 -19.76 3.89
C GLY A 542 -37.79 -19.97 3.69
N ILE A 543 -37.32 -20.17 2.46
CA ILE A 543 -35.89 -20.38 2.14
C ILE A 543 -35.43 -19.29 1.17
N HIS A 544 -34.47 -18.48 1.60
CA HIS A 544 -33.94 -17.41 0.80
C HIS A 544 -32.42 -17.53 0.60
N ARG A 545 -31.95 -17.05 -0.54
CA ARG A 545 -30.53 -16.80 -0.82
C ARG A 545 -30.28 -15.32 -0.62
N VAL A 546 -29.26 -14.97 0.14
CA VAL A 546 -28.82 -13.61 0.39
C VAL A 546 -27.37 -13.47 -0.06
N LEU A 547 -27.13 -12.60 -1.04
CA LEU A 547 -25.79 -12.25 -1.47
C LEU A 547 -25.44 -10.88 -0.90
N LEU A 548 -24.45 -10.87 0.01
CA LEU A 548 -23.91 -9.66 0.60
C LEU A 548 -22.61 -9.30 -0.12
N ARG A 549 -22.59 -8.14 -0.75
CA ARG A 549 -21.42 -7.64 -1.47
C ARG A 549 -20.80 -6.48 -0.70
N TYR A 550 -19.50 -6.57 -0.45
CA TYR A 550 -18.71 -5.53 0.20
C TYR A 550 -17.58 -5.11 -0.73
N GLY A 551 -17.26 -3.84 -0.73
CA GLY A 551 -16.05 -3.35 -1.38
C GLY A 551 -14.80 -3.79 -0.62
N PHE A 552 -13.63 -3.73 -1.27
CA PHE A 552 -12.38 -4.17 -0.65
C PHE A 552 -11.89 -3.22 0.47
N MET A 553 -12.46 -2.03 0.60
CA MET A 553 -12.20 -1.10 1.72
C MET A 553 -13.23 -1.20 2.84
N GLU A 554 -14.30 -1.98 2.67
CA GLU A 554 -15.34 -2.15 3.69
C GLU A 554 -15.01 -3.30 4.66
N SER A 555 -15.55 -3.20 5.87
CA SER A 555 -15.49 -4.25 6.89
C SER A 555 -16.81 -5.00 6.94
N PRO A 556 -16.86 -6.28 6.56
CA PRO A 556 -18.09 -7.06 6.55
C PRO A 556 -18.72 -7.18 7.95
N ASN A 557 -19.99 -6.83 8.05
CA ASN A 557 -20.81 -7.04 9.24
C ASN A 557 -22.11 -7.74 8.82
N VAL A 558 -22.14 -9.05 8.98
CA VAL A 558 -23.26 -9.87 8.51
C VAL A 558 -24.54 -9.59 9.31
N PRO A 559 -24.55 -9.59 10.66
CA PRO A 559 -25.74 -9.28 11.43
C PRO A 559 -26.40 -7.96 11.03
N ARG A 560 -25.62 -6.88 10.97
CA ARG A 560 -26.13 -5.55 10.57
C ARG A 560 -26.69 -5.54 9.15
N ALA A 561 -26.06 -6.24 8.21
CA ALA A 561 -26.56 -6.33 6.85
C ALA A 561 -27.86 -7.14 6.74
N LEU A 562 -28.09 -8.06 7.68
CA LEU A 562 -29.33 -8.85 7.74
C LEU A 562 -30.49 -8.08 8.38
N GLU A 563 -30.24 -7.08 9.24
CA GLU A 563 -31.26 -6.17 9.78
C GLU A 563 -32.01 -5.42 8.67
N ASP A 564 -31.29 -5.05 7.60
CA ASP A 564 -31.87 -4.37 6.44
C ASP A 564 -32.84 -5.27 5.61
N LEU A 565 -32.85 -6.60 5.86
CA LEU A 565 -33.74 -7.52 5.14
C LEU A 565 -35.23 -7.34 5.48
N ALA A 566 -35.52 -6.80 6.64
CA ALA A 566 -36.91 -6.52 7.05
C ALA A 566 -37.60 -5.54 6.06
N SER A 567 -36.83 -4.57 5.55
CA SER A 567 -37.30 -3.62 4.52
C SER A 567 -37.56 -4.29 3.15
N ARG A 568 -37.07 -5.52 2.94
CA ARG A 568 -37.16 -6.31 1.71
C ARG A 568 -38.13 -7.49 1.83
N GLY A 569 -38.98 -7.49 2.86
CA GLY A 569 -40.01 -8.52 3.07
C GLY A 569 -39.54 -9.83 3.72
N VAL A 570 -38.28 -9.91 4.17
CA VAL A 570 -37.77 -11.07 4.90
C VAL A 570 -37.72 -10.75 6.39
N ALA A 571 -38.57 -11.36 7.17
CA ALA A 571 -38.61 -11.16 8.62
C ALA A 571 -37.29 -11.64 9.27
N TYR A 572 -36.58 -10.72 9.88
CA TYR A 572 -35.34 -10.96 10.62
C TYR A 572 -35.51 -10.49 12.07
N ASP A 573 -35.32 -11.39 13.01
CA ASP A 573 -35.32 -11.08 14.45
C ASP A 573 -33.95 -11.45 15.03
N PRO A 574 -33.13 -10.47 15.44
CA PRO A 574 -31.81 -10.73 16.03
C PRO A 574 -31.87 -11.65 17.24
N MET A 575 -32.99 -11.73 17.94
CA MET A 575 -33.15 -12.56 19.13
C MET A 575 -33.47 -14.04 18.83
N GLN A 576 -33.98 -14.36 17.66
CA GLN A 576 -34.39 -15.71 17.24
C GLN A 576 -33.52 -16.33 16.16
N VAL A 577 -32.36 -15.69 15.80
CA VAL A 577 -31.48 -16.17 14.76
C VAL A 577 -30.40 -17.11 15.30
N SER A 578 -30.14 -18.19 14.57
CA SER A 578 -29.00 -19.09 14.80
C SER A 578 -28.10 -19.07 13.55
N TYR A 579 -26.81 -18.77 13.74
CA TYR A 579 -25.81 -18.74 12.65
C TYR A 579 -25.07 -20.06 12.60
N PHE A 580 -25.09 -20.71 11.44
CA PHE A 580 -24.40 -21.97 11.20
C PHE A 580 -23.20 -21.74 10.28
N LEU A 581 -22.00 -22.05 10.76
CA LEU A 581 -20.75 -21.92 10.01
C LEU A 581 -20.02 -23.27 9.92
N GLY A 582 -19.42 -23.51 8.77
CA GLY A 582 -18.45 -24.60 8.62
C GLY A 582 -17.08 -24.15 9.10
N ARG A 583 -16.52 -24.82 10.13
CA ARG A 583 -15.12 -24.64 10.53
C ARG A 583 -14.25 -25.63 9.76
N GLU A 584 -13.42 -25.09 8.85
CA GLU A 584 -12.52 -25.89 8.01
C GLU A 584 -11.33 -26.40 8.85
N VAL A 585 -11.23 -27.72 9.03
CA VAL A 585 -10.07 -28.37 9.65
C VAL A 585 -9.22 -28.96 8.52
N LEU A 586 -8.10 -28.31 8.23
CA LEU A 586 -7.20 -28.72 7.16
C LEU A 586 -6.38 -29.93 7.58
N VAL A 587 -6.40 -31.00 6.80
CA VAL A 587 -5.61 -32.19 6.99
C VAL A 587 -4.75 -32.46 5.74
N ARG A 588 -3.55 -33.00 5.95
CA ARG A 588 -2.65 -33.33 4.83
C ARG A 588 -3.24 -34.49 4.02
N ALA A 589 -3.37 -34.28 2.70
CA ALA A 589 -3.75 -35.36 1.78
C ALA A 589 -2.58 -36.33 1.57
N MET A 590 -2.88 -37.60 1.21
CA MET A 590 -1.85 -38.58 0.86
C MET A 590 -1.03 -38.16 -0.35
N ALA A 591 -1.65 -37.47 -1.34
CA ALA A 591 -1.00 -36.90 -2.51
C ALA A 591 -1.33 -35.39 -2.60
N PRO A 592 -0.54 -34.51 -1.96
CA PRO A 592 -0.79 -33.09 -1.97
C PRO A 592 -0.54 -32.51 -3.36
N LYS A 593 -1.42 -31.62 -3.82
CA LYS A 593 -1.25 -30.88 -5.10
C LYS A 593 -0.31 -29.68 -4.97
N LEU A 594 0.03 -29.28 -3.75
CA LEU A 594 1.03 -28.25 -3.45
C LEU A 594 2.37 -28.91 -3.12
N SER A 595 3.47 -28.24 -3.48
CA SER A 595 4.80 -28.65 -2.98
C SER A 595 4.82 -28.62 -1.44
N LEU A 596 5.62 -29.48 -0.81
CA LEU A 596 5.61 -29.69 0.65
C LEU A 596 5.83 -28.39 1.44
N TRP A 597 6.77 -27.53 1.01
CA TRP A 597 7.05 -26.26 1.65
C TRP A 597 5.88 -25.26 1.55
N ARG A 598 5.19 -25.22 0.39
CA ARG A 598 3.98 -24.40 0.21
C ARG A 598 2.81 -24.91 1.02
N LEU A 599 2.63 -26.22 1.11
CA LEU A 599 1.61 -26.82 1.95
C LEU A 599 1.84 -26.45 3.42
N TRP A 600 3.08 -26.57 3.90
CA TRP A 600 3.43 -26.20 5.25
C TRP A 600 3.17 -24.72 5.54
N LEU A 601 3.62 -23.84 4.64
CA LEU A 601 3.37 -22.40 4.72
C LEU A 601 1.86 -22.09 4.73
N PHE A 602 1.08 -22.74 3.85
CA PHE A 602 -0.38 -22.56 3.79
C PHE A 602 -1.06 -23.00 5.10
N LEU A 603 -0.65 -24.12 5.68
CA LEU A 603 -1.19 -24.61 6.94
C LEU A 603 -0.88 -23.67 8.12
N ILE A 604 0.33 -23.09 8.16
CA ILE A 604 0.69 -22.07 9.17
C ILE A 604 -0.20 -20.84 9.01
N MET A 605 -0.32 -20.32 7.79
CA MET A 605 -1.16 -19.14 7.53
C MET A 605 -2.63 -19.40 7.88
N ALA A 606 -3.15 -20.58 7.57
CA ALA A 606 -4.54 -20.94 7.87
C ALA A 606 -4.81 -21.09 9.36
N ARG A 607 -3.84 -21.62 10.13
CA ARG A 607 -3.96 -21.73 11.59
C ARG A 607 -3.95 -20.37 12.29
N ASN A 608 -3.23 -19.40 11.74
CA ASN A 608 -3.12 -18.05 12.29
C ASN A 608 -4.15 -17.06 11.69
N ALA A 609 -5.05 -17.55 10.83
CA ALA A 609 -6.11 -16.72 10.26
C ALA A 609 -7.21 -16.47 11.30
N VAL A 610 -7.74 -15.24 11.31
CA VAL A 610 -8.89 -14.88 12.16
C VAL A 610 -10.11 -15.74 11.80
N PRO A 611 -10.82 -16.30 12.79
CA PRO A 611 -12.04 -17.07 12.56
C PRO A 611 -13.08 -16.28 11.76
N ALA A 612 -13.91 -17.00 10.99
CA ALA A 612 -14.96 -16.37 10.20
C ALA A 612 -16.01 -15.67 11.08
N THR A 613 -16.26 -16.19 12.26
CA THR A 613 -17.17 -15.62 13.26
C THR A 613 -16.75 -14.22 13.69
N GLU A 614 -15.48 -14.04 14.03
CA GLU A 614 -14.93 -12.73 14.40
C GLU A 614 -14.86 -11.79 13.19
N PHE A 615 -14.41 -12.30 12.03
CA PHE A 615 -14.27 -11.48 10.80
C PHE A 615 -15.60 -10.92 10.31
N PHE A 616 -16.67 -11.69 10.38
CA PHE A 616 -18.04 -11.28 9.98
C PHE A 616 -18.85 -10.67 11.12
N ARG A 617 -18.24 -10.48 12.29
CA ARG A 617 -18.84 -9.91 13.51
C ARG A 617 -20.09 -10.66 13.98
N ILE A 618 -20.08 -11.98 13.90
CA ILE A 618 -21.20 -12.81 14.31
C ILE A 618 -21.21 -12.94 15.83
N PRO A 619 -22.37 -12.75 16.50
CA PRO A 619 -22.49 -12.91 17.95
C PRO A 619 -22.13 -14.32 18.40
N SER A 620 -21.23 -14.45 19.39
CA SER A 620 -20.70 -15.74 19.84
C SER A 620 -21.75 -16.64 20.56
N ASP A 621 -22.77 -16.03 21.15
CA ASP A 621 -23.88 -16.70 21.84
C ASP A 621 -24.91 -17.30 20.88
N ARG A 622 -24.82 -17.02 19.57
CA ARG A 622 -25.79 -17.42 18.54
C ARG A 622 -25.19 -18.20 17.41
N VAL A 623 -23.94 -18.64 17.57
CA VAL A 623 -23.21 -19.33 16.51
C VAL A 623 -23.07 -20.81 16.80
N VAL A 624 -23.30 -21.65 15.80
CA VAL A 624 -23.03 -23.07 15.78
C VAL A 624 -21.93 -23.34 14.77
N GLU A 625 -20.72 -23.66 15.24
CA GLU A 625 -19.61 -24.04 14.37
C GLU A 625 -19.56 -25.55 14.18
N LEU A 626 -19.60 -26.01 12.93
CA LEU A 626 -19.52 -27.40 12.56
C LEU A 626 -18.21 -27.71 11.87
N GLY A 627 -17.41 -28.60 12.45
CA GLY A 627 -16.09 -28.98 11.94
C GLY A 627 -16.19 -29.80 10.65
N VAL A 628 -15.57 -29.29 9.56
CA VAL A 628 -15.46 -29.99 8.28
C VAL A 628 -14.00 -30.27 7.98
N ARG A 629 -13.62 -31.55 7.83
CA ARG A 629 -12.26 -31.93 7.45
C ARG A 629 -12.04 -31.78 5.95
N VAL A 630 -11.04 -30.99 5.56
CA VAL A 630 -10.66 -30.79 4.16
C VAL A 630 -9.23 -31.29 3.95
N ALA A 631 -9.04 -32.32 3.13
CA ALA A 631 -7.73 -32.85 2.79
C ALA A 631 -7.10 -32.01 1.67
N ILE A 632 -5.89 -31.52 1.84
CA ILE A 632 -5.14 -30.66 0.88
C ILE A 632 -3.79 -31.28 0.53
#